data_d12ca232befce7067854d303b68e14af
#
_entry.id   d12ca232befce7067854d303b68e14af
#
_cell.length_a   1.000
_cell.length_b   1.000
_cell.length_c   1.000
_cell.angle_alpha   90.00
_cell.angle_beta   90.00
_cell.angle_gamma   90.00
#
_symmetry.space_group_name_H-M   'P 1'
#
loop_
_entity.id
_entity.type
_entity.pdbx_description
1 polymer ?
#
loop_
_entity_poly.entity_id
_entity_poly.type
_entity_poly.pdbx_seq_one_letter_code
_entity_poly.pdbx_strand_id
1 'polypeptide(L)'
;MSAGEHVYLEKLTEFSTLLRQEGLAVGLQETADACQVLSALGFAQRDAVRHALRAVFAKSRQEQAVFDRCFDGFFISLDKKQAALRRREAEEQELRRRRQEAEQELQYNGESMDLRDDLREVYI
;
A
#
# COMPACT_ATOMS: atom_id res chain seq x y z
N MET A 1 10.73 -5.40 5.53
CA MET A 1 9.29 -5.03 5.53
C MET A 1 8.83 -4.64 4.14
N SER A 2 7.65 -5.11 3.76
CA SER A 2 7.05 -4.68 2.51
C SER A 2 6.53 -3.24 2.62
N ALA A 3 6.36 -2.56 1.48
CA ALA A 3 5.78 -1.21 1.44
C ALA A 3 4.38 -1.18 2.08
N GLY A 4 3.61 -2.28 1.95
CA GLY A 4 2.30 -2.40 2.57
C GLY A 4 2.35 -2.41 4.09
N GLU A 5 3.32 -3.08 4.69
CA GLU A 5 3.50 -3.11 6.14
C GLU A 5 3.86 -1.74 6.71
N HIS A 6 4.69 -0.99 6.00
CA HIS A 6 5.02 0.40 6.38
C HIS A 6 3.78 1.30 6.41
N VAL A 7 2.91 1.16 5.43
CA VAL A 7 1.66 1.93 5.37
C VAL A 7 0.76 1.59 6.54
N TYR A 8 0.66 0.31 6.90
CA TYR A 8 -0.16 -0.13 8.03
C TYR A 8 0.35 0.44 9.35
N LEU A 9 1.67 0.36 9.59
CA LEU A 9 2.27 0.88 10.81
C LEU A 9 2.11 2.40 10.93
N GLU A 10 2.35 3.12 9.85
CA GLU A 10 2.18 4.56 9.80
C GLU A 10 0.73 4.97 10.09
N LYS A 11 -0.22 4.33 9.43
CA LYS A 11 -1.65 4.61 9.60
C LYS A 11 -2.15 4.22 10.98
N LEU A 12 -1.66 3.12 11.53
CA LEU A 12 -2.03 2.70 12.87
C LEU A 12 -1.52 3.67 13.94
N THR A 13 -0.32 4.19 13.75
CA THR A 13 0.24 5.22 14.64
C THR A 13 -0.59 6.50 14.59
N GLU A 14 -0.98 6.95 13.40
CA GLU A 14 -1.88 8.09 13.23
C GLU A 14 -3.23 7.85 13.90
N PHE A 15 -3.77 6.67 13.74
CA PHE A 15 -5.04 6.28 14.33
C PHE A 15 -4.97 6.26 15.87
N SER A 16 -3.90 5.69 16.42
CA SER A 16 -3.67 5.68 17.86
C SER A 16 -3.58 7.11 18.43
N THR A 17 -2.91 8.00 17.72
CA THR A 17 -2.79 9.40 18.08
C THR A 17 -4.17 10.08 18.08
N LEU A 18 -4.96 9.82 17.05
CA LEU A 18 -6.32 10.35 16.94
C LEU A 18 -7.18 9.88 18.11
N LEU A 19 -7.13 8.59 18.45
CA LEU A 19 -7.90 8.04 19.57
C LEU A 19 -7.50 8.70 20.90
N ARG A 20 -6.20 8.95 21.11
CA ARG A 20 -5.74 9.67 22.31
C ARG A 20 -6.28 11.10 22.36
N GLN A 21 -6.29 11.78 21.23
CA GLN A 21 -6.87 13.13 21.12
C GLN A 21 -8.36 13.15 21.45
N GLU A 22 -9.06 12.08 21.11
CA GLU A 22 -10.48 11.92 21.38
C GLU A 22 -10.77 11.40 22.79
N GLY A 23 -9.75 11.20 23.60
CA GLY A 23 -9.90 10.87 25.01
C GLY A 23 -9.74 9.41 25.38
N LEU A 24 -9.36 8.54 24.46
CA LEU A 24 -9.11 7.13 24.76
C LEU A 24 -7.70 6.96 25.37
N ALA A 25 -7.60 6.09 26.34
CA ALA A 25 -6.32 5.75 26.97
C ALA A 25 -5.58 4.72 26.12
N VAL A 26 -4.87 5.17 25.12
CA VAL A 26 -4.12 4.31 24.20
C VAL A 26 -2.63 4.43 24.49
N GLY A 27 -2.03 3.34 24.93
CA GLY A 27 -0.59 3.26 25.21
C GLY A 27 0.14 2.39 24.20
N LEU A 28 1.41 2.12 24.49
CA LEU A 28 2.26 1.28 23.64
C LEU A 28 1.74 -0.16 23.53
N GLN A 29 1.20 -0.70 24.63
CA GLN A 29 0.70 -2.08 24.64
C GLN A 29 -0.49 -2.23 23.70
N GLU A 30 -1.43 -1.31 23.74
CA GLU A 30 -2.60 -1.32 22.87
C GLU A 30 -2.20 -1.17 21.41
N THR A 31 -1.24 -0.32 21.12
CA THR A 31 -0.72 -0.14 19.77
C THR A 31 -0.02 -1.41 19.28
N ALA A 32 0.76 -2.06 20.13
CA ALA A 32 1.42 -3.33 19.80
C ALA A 32 0.40 -4.44 19.55
N ASP A 33 -0.63 -4.54 20.39
CA ASP A 33 -1.70 -5.53 20.23
C ASP A 33 -2.46 -5.30 18.93
N ALA A 34 -2.72 -4.05 18.59
CA ALA A 34 -3.36 -3.70 17.32
C ALA A 34 -2.51 -4.10 16.11
N CYS A 35 -1.19 -3.92 16.18
CA CYS A 35 -0.29 -4.38 15.12
C CYS A 35 -0.39 -5.89 14.92
N GLN A 36 -0.44 -6.66 16.02
CA GLN A 36 -0.60 -8.11 15.95
C GLN A 36 -1.94 -8.50 15.32
N VAL A 37 -3.01 -7.82 15.69
CA VAL A 37 -4.35 -8.05 15.11
C VAL A 37 -4.32 -7.85 13.61
N LEU A 38 -3.75 -6.73 13.15
CA LEU A 38 -3.68 -6.42 11.72
C LEU A 38 -2.80 -7.41 10.97
N SER A 39 -1.71 -7.85 11.58
CA SER A 39 -0.84 -8.86 10.98
C SER A 39 -1.54 -10.21 10.82
N ALA A 40 -2.38 -10.57 11.78
CA ALA A 40 -3.10 -11.84 11.75
C ALA A 40 -4.31 -11.83 10.82
N LEU A 41 -5.10 -10.76 10.84
CA LEU A 41 -6.36 -10.68 10.11
C LEU A 41 -6.21 -10.09 8.70
N GLY A 42 -5.24 -9.20 8.50
CA GLY A 42 -5.15 -8.40 7.29
C GLY A 42 -6.32 -7.42 7.20
N PHE A 43 -6.55 -6.85 6.02
CA PHE A 43 -7.59 -5.83 5.80
C PHE A 43 -8.76 -6.32 4.95
N ALA A 44 -8.77 -7.60 4.57
CA ALA A 44 -9.79 -8.13 3.68
C ALA A 44 -11.18 -8.15 4.33
N GLN A 45 -11.25 -8.26 5.66
CA GLN A 45 -12.51 -8.34 6.39
C GLN A 45 -12.65 -7.15 7.34
N ARG A 46 -13.23 -6.08 6.83
CA ARG A 46 -13.42 -4.81 7.54
C ARG A 46 -14.08 -4.99 8.91
N ASP A 47 -15.18 -5.75 8.96
CA ASP A 47 -15.93 -5.93 10.19
C ASP A 47 -15.15 -6.69 11.25
N ALA A 48 -14.41 -7.72 10.85
CA ALA A 48 -13.54 -8.48 11.75
C ALA A 48 -12.43 -7.60 12.32
N VAL A 49 -11.81 -6.77 11.50
CA VAL A 49 -10.78 -5.81 11.91
C VAL A 49 -11.38 -4.79 12.88
N ARG A 50 -12.55 -4.25 12.57
CA ARG A 50 -13.26 -3.30 13.45
C ARG A 50 -13.48 -3.90 14.82
N HIS A 51 -14.05 -5.09 14.89
CA HIS A 51 -14.35 -5.76 16.17
C HIS A 51 -13.09 -6.04 16.98
N ALA A 52 -12.06 -6.53 16.33
CA ALA A 52 -10.81 -6.88 17.01
C ALA A 52 -10.08 -5.62 17.54
N LEU A 53 -9.96 -4.58 16.73
CA LEU A 53 -9.33 -3.34 17.15
C LEU A 53 -10.15 -2.61 18.22
N ARG A 54 -11.47 -2.65 18.11
CA ARG A 54 -12.34 -2.06 19.14
C ARG A 54 -12.14 -2.73 20.48
N ALA A 55 -11.98 -4.04 20.52
CA ALA A 55 -11.68 -4.77 21.75
C ALA A 55 -10.34 -4.35 22.36
N VAL A 56 -9.35 -4.04 21.52
CA VAL A 56 -8.04 -3.58 21.99
C VAL A 56 -8.10 -2.16 22.55
N PHE A 57 -8.74 -1.23 21.85
CA PHE A 57 -8.66 0.20 22.15
C PHE A 57 -9.78 0.73 23.04
N ALA A 58 -10.99 0.21 22.91
CA ALA A 58 -12.17 0.77 23.58
C ALA A 58 -12.60 -0.12 24.74
N LYS A 59 -12.66 0.45 25.96
CA LYS A 59 -12.94 -0.29 27.19
C LYS A 59 -14.29 0.06 27.82
N SER A 60 -15.06 0.94 27.20
CA SER A 60 -16.39 1.34 27.64
C SER A 60 -17.29 1.57 26.44
N ARG A 61 -18.60 1.66 26.65
CA ARG A 61 -19.56 1.98 25.56
C ARG A 61 -19.29 3.33 24.94
N GLN A 62 -18.93 4.32 25.74
CA GLN A 62 -18.60 5.66 25.26
C GLN A 62 -17.37 5.62 24.36
N GLU A 63 -16.34 4.90 24.79
CA GLU A 63 -15.12 4.73 24.00
C GLU A 63 -15.38 3.95 22.72
N GLN A 64 -16.25 2.95 22.74
CA GLN A 64 -16.63 2.20 21.56
C GLN A 64 -17.30 3.08 20.49
N ALA A 65 -18.17 3.99 20.91
CA ALA A 65 -18.82 4.93 19.99
C ALA A 65 -17.79 5.86 19.33
N VAL A 66 -16.85 6.38 20.13
CA VAL A 66 -15.77 7.22 19.63
C VAL A 66 -14.87 6.42 18.67
N PHE A 67 -14.52 5.20 19.06
CA PHE A 67 -13.71 4.31 18.23
C PHE A 67 -14.36 4.07 16.87
N ASP A 68 -15.64 3.72 16.85
CA ASP A 68 -16.35 3.41 15.60
C ASP A 68 -16.35 4.61 14.65
N ARG A 69 -16.56 5.79 15.18
CA ARG A 69 -16.51 7.03 14.38
C ARG A 69 -15.12 7.26 13.77
N CYS A 70 -14.08 7.09 14.58
CA CYS A 70 -12.69 7.28 14.14
C CYS A 70 -12.25 6.18 13.16
N PHE A 71 -12.71 4.95 13.39
CA PHE A 71 -12.35 3.80 12.56
C PHE A 71 -12.82 3.94 11.13
N ASP A 72 -14.00 4.47 10.89
CA ASP A 72 -14.49 4.64 9.53
C ASP A 72 -13.57 5.54 8.70
N GLY A 73 -13.14 6.65 9.29
CA GLY A 73 -12.16 7.54 8.63
C GLY A 73 -10.80 6.89 8.42
N PHE A 74 -10.34 6.17 9.44
CA PHE A 74 -9.08 5.44 9.36
C PHE A 74 -9.09 4.40 8.24
N PHE A 75 -10.14 3.59 8.15
CA PHE A 75 -10.24 2.52 7.16
C PHE A 75 -10.30 3.07 5.73
N ILE A 76 -11.07 4.13 5.52
CA ILE A 76 -11.13 4.80 4.21
C ILE A 76 -9.76 5.34 3.81
N SER A 77 -9.06 6.00 4.73
CA SER A 77 -7.72 6.53 4.49
C SER A 77 -6.72 5.43 4.13
N LEU A 78 -6.80 4.29 4.83
CA LEU A 78 -5.96 3.13 4.58
C LEU A 78 -6.22 2.53 3.21
N ASP A 79 -7.50 2.35 2.85
CA ASP A 79 -7.89 1.85 1.53
C ASP A 79 -7.36 2.75 0.41
N LYS A 80 -7.45 4.06 0.57
CA LYS A 80 -6.94 5.01 -0.40
C LYS A 80 -5.43 4.89 -0.58
N LYS A 81 -4.69 4.73 0.53
CA LYS A 81 -3.23 4.56 0.46
C LYS A 81 -2.85 3.23 -0.20
N GLN A 82 -3.55 2.16 0.12
CA GLN A 82 -3.31 0.86 -0.51
C GLN A 82 -3.59 0.91 -2.01
N ALA A 83 -4.70 1.53 -2.41
CA ALA A 83 -5.05 1.69 -3.82
C ALA A 83 -4.00 2.51 -4.57
N ALA A 84 -3.47 3.57 -3.93
CA ALA A 84 -2.41 4.38 -4.51
C ALA A 84 -1.12 3.59 -4.71
N LEU A 85 -0.74 2.76 -3.71
CA LEU A 85 0.44 1.90 -3.81
C LEU A 85 0.29 0.87 -4.92
N ARG A 86 -0.88 0.23 -5.03
CA ARG A 86 -1.15 -0.75 -6.09
C ARG A 86 -1.05 -0.10 -7.46
N ARG A 87 -1.56 1.11 -7.61
CA ARG A 87 -1.46 1.86 -8.87
C ARG A 87 -0.02 2.17 -9.21
N ARG A 88 0.79 2.60 -8.24
CA ARG A 88 2.22 2.85 -8.46
C ARG A 88 2.96 1.59 -8.89
N GLU A 89 2.71 0.48 -8.21
CA GLU A 89 3.32 -0.80 -8.56
C GLU A 89 2.93 -1.23 -9.97
N ALA A 90 1.67 -1.08 -10.33
CA ALA A 90 1.19 -1.40 -11.68
C ALA A 90 1.82 -0.49 -12.73
N GLU A 91 1.94 0.80 -12.44
CA GLU A 91 2.59 1.77 -13.34
C GLU A 91 4.07 1.45 -13.52
N GLU A 92 4.77 1.11 -12.43
CA GLU A 92 6.18 0.72 -12.50
C GLU A 92 6.39 -0.55 -13.32
N GLN A 93 5.52 -1.56 -13.14
CA GLN A 93 5.58 -2.79 -13.93
C GLN A 93 5.33 -2.50 -15.39
N GLU A 94 4.37 -1.66 -15.71
CA GLU A 94 4.07 -1.27 -17.08
C GLU A 94 5.24 -0.53 -17.73
N LEU A 95 5.88 0.36 -16.99
CA LEU A 95 7.08 1.07 -17.46
C LEU A 95 8.23 0.10 -17.71
N ARG A 96 8.45 -0.88 -16.83
CA ARG A 96 9.47 -1.90 -17.03
C ARG A 96 9.19 -2.72 -18.28
N ARG A 97 7.93 -3.12 -18.47
CA ARG A 97 7.52 -3.87 -19.64
C ARG A 97 7.77 -3.08 -20.93
N ARG A 98 7.40 -1.81 -20.93
CA ARG A 98 7.62 -0.93 -22.09
C ARG A 98 9.11 -0.71 -22.37
N ARG A 99 9.93 -0.60 -21.34
CA ARG A 99 11.39 -0.51 -21.50
C ARG A 99 11.97 -1.76 -22.14
N GLN A 100 11.55 -2.93 -21.67
CA GLN A 100 12.01 -4.20 -22.23
C GLN A 100 11.61 -4.33 -23.69
N GLU A 101 10.37 -3.99 -24.03
CA GLU A 101 9.90 -3.99 -25.41
C GLU A 101 10.68 -3.00 -26.28
N ALA A 102 10.91 -1.80 -25.77
CA ALA A 102 11.69 -0.78 -26.47
C ALA A 102 13.14 -1.23 -26.72
N GLU A 103 13.78 -1.84 -25.72
CA GLU A 103 15.13 -2.40 -25.86
C GLU A 103 15.17 -3.49 -26.93
N GLN A 104 14.19 -4.38 -26.96
CA GLN A 104 14.08 -5.43 -27.98
C GLN A 104 13.88 -4.83 -29.36
N GLU A 105 13.05 -3.83 -29.50
CA GLU A 105 12.81 -3.12 -30.77
C GLU A 105 14.08 -2.41 -31.25
N LEU A 106 14.82 -1.77 -30.34
CA LEU A 106 16.05 -1.12 -30.69
C LEU A 106 17.12 -2.10 -31.17
N GLN A 107 17.22 -3.27 -30.56
CA GLN A 107 18.13 -4.33 -31.01
C GLN A 107 17.76 -4.81 -32.41
N TYR A 108 16.46 -5.05 -32.63
CA TYR A 108 15.97 -5.48 -33.94
C TYR A 108 16.22 -4.41 -35.01
N ASN A 109 15.89 -3.18 -34.73
CA ASN A 109 16.12 -2.06 -35.65
C ASN A 109 17.60 -1.81 -35.91
N GLY A 110 18.43 -1.97 -34.90
CA GLY A 110 19.89 -1.88 -35.03
C GLY A 110 20.44 -2.90 -36.00
N GLU A 111 20.01 -4.14 -35.87
CA GLU A 111 20.38 -5.22 -36.79
C GLU A 111 19.90 -4.95 -38.22
N SER A 112 18.69 -4.46 -38.39
CA SER A 112 18.13 -4.06 -39.69
C SER A 112 18.91 -2.92 -40.31
N MET A 113 19.30 -1.95 -39.52
CA MET A 113 20.11 -0.81 -39.98
C MET A 113 21.50 -1.24 -40.44
N ASP A 114 22.13 -2.12 -39.72
CA ASP A 114 23.43 -2.69 -40.09
C ASP A 114 23.38 -3.40 -41.43
N LEU A 115 22.34 -4.19 -41.63
CA LEU A 115 22.10 -4.87 -42.93
C LEU A 115 21.92 -3.87 -44.07
N ARG A 116 21.21 -2.78 -43.85
CA ARG A 116 21.02 -1.72 -44.87
C ARG A 116 22.33 -1.04 -45.20
N ASP A 117 23.15 -0.77 -44.18
CA ASP A 117 24.44 -0.13 -44.38
C ASP A 117 25.36 -1.05 -45.19
N ASP A 118 25.38 -2.35 -44.91
CA ASP A 118 26.12 -3.34 -45.69
C ASP A 118 25.65 -3.37 -47.14
N LEU A 119 24.35 -3.33 -47.39
CA LEU A 119 23.79 -3.26 -48.74
C LEU A 119 24.18 -1.97 -49.45
N ARG A 120 24.22 -0.86 -48.78
CA ARG A 120 24.66 0.42 -49.35
C ARG A 120 26.13 0.38 -49.77
N GLU A 121 26.98 -0.25 -48.99
CA GLU A 121 28.39 -0.42 -49.31
C GLU A 121 28.58 -1.28 -50.58
N VAL A 122 27.74 -2.27 -50.77
CA VAL A 122 27.76 -3.13 -51.97
C VAL A 122 27.39 -2.35 -53.22
N TYR A 123 26.50 -1.37 -53.14
CA TYR A 123 26.02 -0.59 -54.27
C TYR A 123 26.84 0.66 -54.59
N ILE A 124 27.77 1.03 -53.74
CA ILE A 124 28.69 2.13 -53.94
C ILE A 124 30.01 1.61 -54.47
#